data_8a86999b345917999341b8a79de006d3
#
_entry.id   8a86999b345917999341b8a79de006d3
#
_cell.length_a   1.000
_cell.length_b   1.000
_cell.length_c   1.000
_cell.angle_alpha   90.00
_cell.angle_beta   90.00
_cell.angle_gamma   90.00
#
_symmetry.space_group_name_H-M   'P 1'
#
loop_
_entity.id
_entity.type
_entity.pdbx_description
1 polymer ?
#
loop_
_entity_poly.entity_id
_entity_poly.type
_entity_poly.pdbx_seq_one_letter_code
_entity_poly.pdbx_strand_id
1 'polypeptide(L)'
;KGLWKSAEIELYAKAAYEWKYGSRKKAYENTEKATYCMIFNEDTDKYMMQQKIREHTTEESWKDFIINILINMPDVDMEIAEWVKEFSTIFVDVCKNCEYKISPDKEIKDTFKIKRNDNKSPDFKKISLKKFFEKKNEEKYTRSSIHGVKGESYEAVLLHVKSRTGSTITPKLLMEGELEQELMRLAYVAMTRPRRLL
;
A
#
# COMPACT_ATOMS: atom_id res chain seq x y z
N LYS A 1 -2.65 -11.93 8.24
CA LYS A 1 -2.97 -12.29 6.83
C LYS A 1 -4.02 -11.32 6.34
N GLY A 2 -3.82 -10.75 5.13
CA GLY A 2 -4.65 -9.67 4.61
C GLY A 2 -6.11 -10.07 4.36
N LEU A 3 -7.00 -9.08 4.42
CA LEU A 3 -8.44 -9.21 4.13
C LEU A 3 -8.70 -9.58 2.66
N TRP A 4 -7.88 -9.10 1.76
CA TRP A 4 -8.08 -9.18 0.32
C TRP A 4 -7.64 -10.53 -0.25
N LYS A 5 -8.38 -11.05 -1.23
CA LYS A 5 -8.02 -12.30 -1.89
C LYS A 5 -6.89 -12.08 -2.89
N SER A 6 -6.87 -10.96 -3.58
CA SER A 6 -5.84 -10.57 -4.54
C SER A 6 -5.13 -9.26 -4.13
N ALA A 7 -3.95 -9.05 -4.68
CA ALA A 7 -3.21 -7.80 -4.50
C ALA A 7 -3.87 -6.64 -5.25
N GLU A 8 -4.48 -6.93 -6.39
CA GLU A 8 -5.12 -5.94 -7.24
C GLU A 8 -6.29 -5.26 -6.52
N ILE A 9 -7.20 -6.04 -5.89
CA ILE A 9 -8.32 -5.45 -5.16
C ILE A 9 -7.84 -4.65 -3.93
N GLU A 10 -6.75 -5.06 -3.28
CA GLU A 10 -6.15 -4.27 -2.20
C GLU A 10 -5.62 -2.93 -2.72
N LEU A 11 -4.98 -2.91 -3.89
CA LEU A 11 -4.48 -1.69 -4.52
C LEU A 11 -5.61 -0.74 -4.93
N TYR A 12 -6.69 -1.25 -5.52
CA TYR A 12 -7.87 -0.44 -5.85
C TYR A 12 -8.54 0.14 -4.60
N ALA A 13 -8.67 -0.66 -3.55
CA ALA A 13 -9.23 -0.19 -2.29
C ALA A 13 -8.38 0.91 -1.64
N LYS A 14 -7.05 0.78 -1.67
CA LYS A 14 -6.12 1.84 -1.25
C LYS A 14 -6.26 3.08 -2.13
N ALA A 15 -6.37 2.89 -3.45
CA ALA A 15 -6.52 3.99 -4.40
C ALA A 15 -7.80 4.79 -4.13
N ALA A 16 -8.93 4.13 -3.87
CA ALA A 16 -10.19 4.80 -3.53
C ALA A 16 -10.06 5.66 -2.26
N TYR A 17 -9.42 5.13 -1.22
CA TYR A 17 -9.16 5.88 0.00
C TYR A 17 -8.23 7.08 -0.23
N GLU A 18 -7.11 6.87 -0.92
CA GLU A 18 -6.14 7.93 -1.25
C GLU A 18 -6.74 8.99 -2.16
N TRP A 19 -7.64 8.63 -3.08
CA TRP A 19 -8.32 9.57 -3.96
C TRP A 19 -9.19 10.56 -3.20
N LYS A 20 -9.90 10.08 -2.17
CA LYS A 20 -10.84 10.89 -1.39
C LYS A 20 -10.17 11.62 -0.22
N TYR A 21 -9.23 11.00 0.48
CA TYR A 21 -8.67 11.50 1.75
C TYR A 21 -7.16 11.70 1.77
N GLY A 22 -6.44 11.29 0.73
CA GLY A 22 -4.99 11.27 0.73
C GLY A 22 -4.35 11.87 -0.51
N SER A 23 -3.37 11.17 -1.04
CA SER A 23 -2.57 11.62 -2.17
C SER A 23 -3.15 11.13 -3.51
N ARG A 24 -3.59 12.07 -4.36
CA ARG A 24 -4.04 11.75 -5.72
C ARG A 24 -2.97 11.04 -6.57
N LYS A 25 -1.71 11.37 -6.34
CA LYS A 25 -0.59 10.69 -6.99
C LYS A 25 -0.53 9.21 -6.60
N LYS A 26 -0.64 8.91 -5.29
CA LYS A 26 -0.67 7.51 -4.81
C LYS A 26 -1.91 6.77 -5.29
N ALA A 27 -3.05 7.45 -5.33
CA ALA A 27 -4.27 6.86 -5.88
C ALA A 27 -4.07 6.44 -7.34
N TYR A 28 -3.52 7.33 -8.16
CA TYR A 28 -3.21 7.04 -9.55
C TYR A 28 -2.22 5.87 -9.68
N GLU A 29 -1.09 5.89 -8.98
CA GLU A 29 -0.07 4.84 -9.04
C GLU A 29 -0.61 3.46 -8.62
N ASN A 30 -1.44 3.41 -7.57
CA ASN A 30 -2.07 2.17 -7.13
C ASN A 30 -3.07 1.63 -8.15
N THR A 31 -3.90 2.52 -8.74
CA THR A 31 -4.86 2.14 -9.78
C THR A 31 -4.15 1.67 -11.04
N GLU A 32 -3.14 2.43 -11.48
CA GLU A 32 -2.34 2.09 -12.66
C GLU A 32 -1.70 0.70 -12.51
N LYS A 33 -1.04 0.43 -11.38
CA LYS A 33 -0.44 -0.88 -11.11
C LYS A 33 -1.46 -2.01 -11.11
N ALA A 34 -2.58 -1.83 -10.40
CA ALA A 34 -3.63 -2.84 -10.34
C ALA A 34 -4.25 -3.12 -11.72
N THR A 35 -4.51 -2.06 -12.48
CA THR A 35 -5.10 -2.15 -13.83
C THR A 35 -4.15 -2.83 -14.81
N TYR A 36 -2.86 -2.50 -14.75
CA TYR A 36 -1.84 -3.17 -15.53
C TYR A 36 -1.85 -4.69 -15.27
N CYS A 37 -1.83 -5.11 -14.00
CA CYS A 37 -1.91 -6.52 -13.64
C CYS A 37 -3.20 -7.19 -14.13
N MET A 38 -4.32 -6.47 -14.17
CA MET A 38 -5.60 -7.00 -14.67
C MET A 38 -5.63 -7.19 -16.19
N ILE A 39 -4.95 -6.32 -16.94
CA ILE A 39 -4.95 -6.35 -18.41
C ILE A 39 -3.86 -7.26 -18.96
N PHE A 40 -2.65 -7.14 -18.44
CA PHE A 40 -1.48 -7.86 -18.96
C PHE A 40 -1.13 -9.13 -18.19
N ASN A 41 -1.74 -9.37 -17.02
CA ASN A 41 -1.44 -10.50 -16.13
C ASN A 41 0.03 -10.60 -15.71
N GLU A 42 0.69 -9.46 -15.54
CA GLU A 42 2.09 -9.36 -15.16
C GLU A 42 2.27 -8.45 -13.95
N ASP A 43 3.20 -8.78 -13.07
CA ASP A 43 3.71 -7.88 -12.02
C ASP A 43 5.16 -7.55 -12.36
N THR A 44 5.43 -6.31 -12.69
CA THR A 44 6.74 -5.84 -13.15
C THR A 44 7.07 -4.48 -12.54
N ASP A 45 8.32 -4.05 -12.71
CA ASP A 45 8.72 -2.71 -12.31
C ASP A 45 8.09 -1.61 -13.19
N LYS A 46 8.15 -0.38 -12.72
CA LYS A 46 7.50 0.76 -13.36
C LYS A 46 8.02 1.03 -14.78
N TYR A 47 9.29 0.77 -15.04
CA TYR A 47 9.89 1.04 -16.34
C TYR A 47 9.34 0.06 -17.41
N MET A 48 9.39 -1.24 -17.12
CA MET A 48 8.87 -2.27 -17.99
C MET A 48 7.35 -2.13 -18.21
N MET A 49 6.61 -1.77 -17.16
CA MET A 49 5.19 -1.46 -17.24
C MET A 49 4.92 -0.35 -18.27
N GLN A 50 5.63 0.77 -18.17
CA GLN A 50 5.47 1.89 -19.10
C GLN A 50 5.83 1.53 -20.53
N GLN A 51 6.90 0.76 -20.73
CA GLN A 51 7.28 0.29 -22.06
C GLN A 51 6.15 -0.54 -22.68
N LYS A 52 5.62 -1.51 -21.95
CA LYS A 52 4.54 -2.37 -22.43
C LYS A 52 3.24 -1.61 -22.71
N ILE A 53 2.91 -0.62 -21.89
CA ILE A 53 1.75 0.25 -22.16
C ILE A 53 1.92 0.97 -23.49
N ARG A 54 3.10 1.54 -23.78
CA ARG A 54 3.39 2.24 -25.04
C ARG A 54 3.31 1.35 -26.28
N GLU A 55 3.57 0.04 -26.13
CA GLU A 55 3.41 -0.93 -27.23
C GLU A 55 1.95 -1.17 -27.61
N HIS A 56 1.00 -0.92 -26.68
CA HIS A 56 -0.41 -1.26 -26.85
C HIS A 56 -1.32 -0.05 -27.01
N THR A 57 -0.90 1.12 -26.47
CA THR A 57 -1.73 2.32 -26.48
C THR A 57 -0.87 3.58 -26.32
N THR A 58 -1.50 4.76 -26.48
CA THR A 58 -0.83 6.02 -26.17
C THR A 58 -0.83 6.29 -24.65
N GLU A 59 0.17 7.04 -24.16
CA GLU A 59 0.22 7.44 -22.73
C GLU A 59 -1.00 8.24 -22.32
N GLU A 60 -1.54 9.06 -23.23
CA GLU A 60 -2.72 9.89 -22.98
C GLU A 60 -3.96 9.01 -22.80
N SER A 61 -4.24 8.11 -23.75
CA SER A 61 -5.37 7.18 -23.66
C SER A 61 -5.29 6.29 -22.42
N TRP A 62 -4.07 5.86 -22.04
CA TRP A 62 -3.88 5.09 -20.82
C TRP A 62 -4.18 5.91 -19.56
N LYS A 63 -3.69 7.17 -19.48
CA LYS A 63 -3.99 8.07 -18.37
C LYS A 63 -5.48 8.35 -18.23
N ASP A 64 -6.15 8.61 -19.33
CA ASP A 64 -7.59 8.86 -19.35
C ASP A 64 -8.36 7.63 -18.86
N PHE A 65 -7.95 6.45 -19.27
CA PHE A 65 -8.53 5.19 -18.79
C PHE A 65 -8.35 5.03 -17.25
N ILE A 66 -7.16 5.26 -16.72
CA ILE A 66 -6.89 5.17 -15.28
C ILE A 66 -7.70 6.22 -14.51
N ILE A 67 -7.76 7.46 -15.02
CA ILE A 67 -8.56 8.54 -14.40
C ILE A 67 -10.06 8.17 -14.43
N ASN A 68 -10.53 7.58 -15.51
CA ASN A 68 -11.94 7.16 -15.64
C ASN A 68 -12.28 6.07 -14.60
N ILE A 69 -11.39 5.12 -14.35
CA ILE A 69 -11.55 4.16 -13.24
C ILE A 69 -11.64 4.89 -11.90
N LEU A 70 -10.73 5.83 -11.62
CA LEU A 70 -10.66 6.56 -10.35
C LEU A 70 -11.91 7.39 -10.07
N ILE A 71 -12.42 8.10 -11.07
CA ILE A 71 -13.59 8.97 -10.93
C ILE A 71 -14.86 8.15 -10.68
N ASN A 72 -14.96 6.96 -11.26
CA ASN A 72 -16.10 6.08 -11.11
C ASN A 72 -16.00 5.11 -9.93
N MET A 73 -14.94 5.16 -9.11
CA MET A 73 -14.85 4.31 -7.91
C MET A 73 -16.02 4.56 -6.96
N PRO A 74 -16.61 3.50 -6.37
CA PRO A 74 -17.68 3.65 -5.39
C PRO A 74 -17.21 4.40 -4.14
N ASP A 75 -18.19 4.94 -3.40
CA ASP A 75 -17.88 5.70 -2.18
C ASP A 75 -17.21 4.82 -1.12
N VAL A 76 -16.15 5.34 -0.52
CA VAL A 76 -15.37 4.64 0.53
C VAL A 76 -16.11 4.56 1.87
N ASP A 77 -17.23 5.27 2.02
CA ASP A 77 -18.10 5.14 3.20
C ASP A 77 -19.00 3.90 3.13
N MET A 78 -19.08 3.22 1.97
CA MET A 78 -19.77 1.95 1.79
C MET A 78 -19.10 0.81 2.56
N GLU A 79 -19.88 -0.22 2.93
CA GLU A 79 -19.33 -1.47 3.46
C GLU A 79 -18.38 -2.13 2.46
N ILE A 80 -17.29 -2.70 2.94
CA ILE A 80 -16.25 -3.29 2.06
C ILE A 80 -16.84 -4.33 1.10
N ALA A 81 -17.79 -5.15 1.55
CA ALA A 81 -18.40 -6.19 0.71
C ALA A 81 -19.22 -5.60 -0.45
N GLU A 82 -19.96 -4.53 -0.20
CA GLU A 82 -20.72 -3.81 -1.20
C GLU A 82 -19.80 -3.05 -2.15
N TRP A 83 -18.80 -2.37 -1.59
CA TRP A 83 -17.80 -1.65 -2.36
C TRP A 83 -17.11 -2.56 -3.39
N VAL A 84 -16.67 -3.75 -2.98
CA VAL A 84 -16.02 -4.72 -3.88
C VAL A 84 -16.97 -5.16 -4.99
N LYS A 85 -18.22 -5.45 -4.66
CA LYS A 85 -19.24 -5.88 -5.64
C LYS A 85 -19.53 -4.77 -6.66
N GLU A 86 -19.77 -3.56 -6.20
CA GLU A 86 -20.06 -2.41 -7.05
C GLU A 86 -18.87 -2.04 -7.92
N PHE A 87 -17.67 -1.97 -7.33
CA PHE A 87 -16.45 -1.68 -8.07
C PHE A 87 -16.17 -2.73 -9.16
N SER A 88 -16.44 -4.02 -8.90
CA SER A 88 -16.25 -5.06 -9.92
C SER A 88 -17.12 -4.82 -11.16
N THR A 89 -18.33 -4.33 -11.00
CA THR A 89 -19.25 -4.00 -12.09
C THR A 89 -18.75 -2.76 -12.85
N ILE A 90 -18.43 -1.70 -12.11
CA ILE A 90 -17.90 -0.45 -12.68
C ILE A 90 -16.62 -0.69 -13.47
N PHE A 91 -15.68 -1.46 -12.92
CA PHE A 91 -14.43 -1.77 -13.59
C PHE A 91 -14.64 -2.47 -14.94
N VAL A 92 -15.54 -3.46 -15.00
CA VAL A 92 -15.90 -4.14 -16.25
C VAL A 92 -16.49 -3.19 -17.27
N ASP A 93 -17.39 -2.31 -16.82
CA ASP A 93 -18.05 -1.35 -17.71
C ASP A 93 -17.08 -0.28 -18.23
N VAL A 94 -16.18 0.21 -17.39
CA VAL A 94 -15.13 1.14 -17.81
C VAL A 94 -14.17 0.46 -18.81
N CYS A 95 -13.77 -0.80 -18.58
CA CYS A 95 -12.94 -1.54 -19.52
C CYS A 95 -13.62 -1.70 -20.88
N LYS A 96 -14.92 -2.03 -20.92
CA LYS A 96 -15.68 -2.15 -22.16
C LYS A 96 -15.77 -0.83 -22.92
N ASN A 97 -16.07 0.27 -22.18
CA ASN A 97 -16.24 1.60 -22.78
C ASN A 97 -14.92 2.16 -23.34
N CYS A 98 -13.79 1.78 -22.77
CA CYS A 98 -12.45 2.19 -23.21
C CYS A 98 -11.77 1.13 -24.12
N GLU A 99 -12.50 0.08 -24.53
CA GLU A 99 -12.04 -1.01 -25.41
C GLU A 99 -10.84 -1.82 -24.86
N TYR A 100 -10.58 -1.74 -23.55
CA TYR A 100 -9.55 -2.55 -22.91
C TYR A 100 -10.07 -3.95 -22.57
N LYS A 101 -9.30 -4.98 -22.95
CA LYS A 101 -9.62 -6.37 -22.64
C LYS A 101 -8.90 -6.81 -21.37
N ILE A 102 -9.65 -7.35 -20.44
CA ILE A 102 -9.08 -7.99 -19.25
C ILE A 102 -8.43 -9.30 -19.68
N SER A 103 -7.26 -9.60 -19.13
CA SER A 103 -6.57 -10.86 -19.43
C SER A 103 -7.48 -12.07 -19.20
N PRO A 104 -7.55 -13.03 -20.11
CA PRO A 104 -8.37 -14.23 -19.96
C PRO A 104 -7.96 -15.06 -18.74
N ASP A 105 -6.71 -14.93 -18.27
CA ASP A 105 -6.21 -15.60 -17.06
C ASP A 105 -6.67 -14.93 -15.76
N LYS A 106 -7.30 -13.76 -15.83
CA LYS A 106 -7.86 -13.02 -14.70
C LYS A 106 -9.37 -13.16 -14.62
N GLU A 107 -9.83 -14.10 -13.82
CA GLU A 107 -11.27 -14.17 -13.53
C GLU A 107 -11.68 -13.04 -12.58
N ILE A 108 -12.51 -12.11 -13.06
CA ILE A 108 -13.05 -10.99 -12.27
C ILE A 108 -13.68 -11.48 -10.98
N LYS A 109 -14.51 -12.52 -11.07
CA LYS A 109 -15.18 -13.14 -9.92
C LYS A 109 -14.22 -13.64 -8.84
N ASP A 110 -12.98 -14.00 -9.22
CA ASP A 110 -11.96 -14.48 -8.29
C ASP A 110 -11.04 -13.41 -7.79
N THR A 111 -10.74 -12.42 -8.62
CA THR A 111 -9.89 -11.28 -8.28
C THR A 111 -10.61 -10.34 -7.31
N PHE A 112 -11.88 -10.00 -7.60
CA PHE A 112 -12.69 -9.09 -6.78
C PHE A 112 -13.43 -9.85 -5.67
N LYS A 113 -12.67 -10.47 -4.77
CA LYS A 113 -13.20 -11.19 -3.61
C LYS A 113 -12.49 -10.80 -2.33
N ILE A 114 -13.23 -10.89 -1.24
CA ILE A 114 -12.71 -10.81 0.12
C ILE A 114 -12.51 -12.23 0.62
N LYS A 115 -11.42 -12.48 1.35
CA LYS A 115 -11.21 -13.79 2.01
C LYS A 115 -12.34 -14.09 2.97
N ARG A 116 -12.79 -15.34 3.02
CA ARG A 116 -13.69 -15.78 4.07
C ARG A 116 -12.94 -15.69 5.40
N ASN A 117 -13.55 -15.02 6.38
CA ASN A 117 -13.01 -15.01 7.74
C ASN A 117 -13.22 -16.39 8.36
N ASP A 118 -12.15 -17.00 8.80
CA ASP A 118 -12.20 -18.04 9.81
C ASP A 118 -12.67 -17.38 11.12
N ASN A 119 -13.60 -17.99 11.82
CA ASN A 119 -14.43 -17.56 12.96
C ASN A 119 -13.80 -16.71 14.10
N LYS A 120 -12.69 -16.03 13.91
CA LYS A 120 -11.91 -15.33 14.95
C LYS A 120 -11.73 -13.82 14.76
N SER A 121 -12.25 -13.23 13.69
CA SER A 121 -12.07 -11.80 13.43
C SER A 121 -13.42 -11.09 13.33
N PRO A 122 -13.52 -9.83 13.80
CA PRO A 122 -14.72 -9.03 13.64
C PRO A 122 -15.10 -8.98 12.16
N ASP A 123 -16.38 -8.84 11.90
CA ASP A 123 -16.97 -8.86 10.57
C ASP A 123 -16.49 -7.66 9.73
N PHE A 124 -15.23 -7.73 9.28
CA PHE A 124 -14.61 -6.69 8.45
C PHE A 124 -15.39 -6.38 7.17
N LYS A 125 -16.32 -7.28 6.79
CA LYS A 125 -17.16 -7.06 5.61
C LYS A 125 -18.21 -5.98 5.84
N LYS A 126 -18.59 -5.76 7.09
CA LYS A 126 -19.61 -4.79 7.51
C LYS A 126 -19.05 -3.45 7.94
N ILE A 127 -17.74 -3.26 7.92
CA ILE A 127 -17.15 -1.94 8.16
C ILE A 127 -16.98 -1.21 6.83
N SER A 128 -17.06 0.12 6.86
CA SER A 128 -16.77 0.90 5.67
C SER A 128 -15.28 0.83 5.29
N LEU A 129 -15.01 0.97 4.00
CA LEU A 129 -13.64 1.00 3.48
C LEU A 129 -12.82 2.10 4.15
N LYS A 130 -13.43 3.27 4.41
CA LYS A 130 -12.83 4.38 5.15
C LYS A 130 -12.37 3.96 6.53
N LYS A 131 -13.25 3.41 7.37
CA LYS A 131 -12.91 2.95 8.72
C LYS A 131 -11.82 1.88 8.74
N PHE A 132 -11.80 1.01 7.71
CA PHE A 132 -10.76 -0.01 7.58
C PHE A 132 -9.37 0.62 7.41
N PHE A 133 -9.24 1.64 6.57
CA PHE A 133 -7.95 2.31 6.34
C PHE A 133 -7.59 3.29 7.45
N GLU A 134 -8.55 3.99 8.04
CA GLU A 134 -8.33 4.83 9.23
C GLU A 134 -7.78 4.01 10.39
N LYS A 135 -8.40 2.87 10.71
CA LYS A 135 -7.90 1.96 11.75
C LYS A 135 -6.51 1.41 11.45
N LYS A 136 -6.18 1.18 10.17
CA LYS A 136 -4.85 0.75 9.76
C LYS A 136 -3.83 1.88 9.87
N ASN A 137 -4.25 3.13 9.66
CA ASN A 137 -3.42 4.33 9.78
C ASN A 137 -3.31 4.83 11.24
N GLU A 138 -4.13 4.31 12.16
CA GLU A 138 -4.00 4.56 13.61
C GLU A 138 -2.77 3.91 14.25
N GLU A 139 -1.99 3.12 13.53
CA GLU A 139 -0.60 2.88 13.91
C GLU A 139 0.15 4.22 13.83
N LYS A 140 0.10 4.98 14.93
CA LYS A 140 0.67 6.33 15.12
C LYS A 140 2.21 6.36 15.05
N TYR A 141 2.84 5.31 14.57
CA TYR A 141 4.29 5.22 14.49
C TYR A 141 4.75 4.58 13.19
N THR A 142 5.79 5.14 12.62
CA THR A 142 6.49 4.57 11.47
C THR A 142 7.56 3.61 11.95
N ARG A 143 7.55 2.37 11.45
CA ARG A 143 8.63 1.41 11.68
C ARG A 143 9.63 1.50 10.55
N SER A 144 10.88 1.73 10.88
CA SER A 144 11.96 1.76 9.90
C SER A 144 13.27 1.25 10.51
N SER A 145 14.24 0.95 9.66
CA SER A 145 15.61 0.71 10.11
C SER A 145 16.30 2.03 10.45
N ILE A 146 17.34 2.00 11.27
CA ILE A 146 18.14 3.19 11.61
C ILE A 146 18.70 3.84 10.33
N HIS A 147 19.13 3.06 9.36
CA HIS A 147 19.60 3.56 8.07
C HIS A 147 18.49 4.21 7.24
N GLY A 148 17.29 3.68 7.29
CA GLY A 148 16.14 4.19 6.54
C GLY A 148 15.64 5.56 7.02
N VAL A 149 15.99 5.94 8.26
CA VAL A 149 15.60 7.24 8.85
C VAL A 149 16.75 8.25 8.88
N LYS A 150 17.84 7.97 8.19
CA LYS A 150 18.96 8.90 8.11
C LYS A 150 18.55 10.22 7.45
N GLY A 151 18.75 11.33 8.16
CA GLY A 151 18.35 12.66 7.68
C GLY A 151 16.95 13.11 8.07
N GLU A 152 16.12 12.24 8.63
CA GLU A 152 14.77 12.57 9.09
C GLU A 152 14.76 12.97 10.59
N SER A 153 13.71 13.66 11.02
CA SER A 153 13.46 14.03 12.41
C SER A 153 12.04 13.65 12.81
N TYR A 154 11.84 13.16 14.01
CA TYR A 154 10.58 12.69 14.54
C TYR A 154 10.23 13.36 15.86
N GLU A 155 8.95 13.43 16.22
CA GLU A 155 8.52 13.95 17.52
C GLU A 155 9.06 13.08 18.66
N ALA A 156 8.98 11.76 18.50
CA ALA A 156 9.52 10.78 19.44
C ALA A 156 10.02 9.55 18.69
N VAL A 157 11.01 8.87 19.25
CA VAL A 157 11.58 7.63 18.68
C VAL A 157 11.63 6.56 19.76
N LEU A 158 11.10 5.38 19.46
CA LEU A 158 11.30 4.16 20.24
C LEU A 158 12.35 3.27 19.54
N LEU A 159 13.54 3.19 20.12
CA LEU A 159 14.59 2.30 19.63
C LEU A 159 14.37 0.89 20.18
N HIS A 160 13.88 -0.02 19.31
CA HIS A 160 13.76 -1.44 19.64
C HIS A 160 14.97 -2.21 19.16
N VAL A 161 15.77 -2.69 20.11
CA VAL A 161 17.00 -3.47 19.86
C VAL A 161 16.72 -4.94 20.08
N LYS A 162 16.88 -5.75 19.02
CA LYS A 162 16.70 -7.19 19.09
C LYS A 162 18.08 -7.88 19.09
N SER A 163 18.32 -8.70 20.11
CA SER A 163 19.53 -9.52 20.16
C SER A 163 19.56 -10.51 18.98
N ARG A 164 20.58 -10.42 18.16
CA ARG A 164 20.93 -11.42 17.15
C ARG A 164 22.41 -11.73 17.28
N THR A 165 22.77 -12.99 17.09
CA THR A 165 24.16 -13.45 17.11
C THR A 165 25.00 -12.63 16.11
N GLY A 166 25.97 -11.85 16.60
CA GLY A 166 26.99 -11.21 15.78
C GLY A 166 26.94 -9.68 15.63
N SER A 167 25.80 -9.00 15.87
CA SER A 167 25.78 -7.53 15.80
C SER A 167 24.58 -6.98 16.58
N THR A 168 24.80 -6.72 17.87
CA THR A 168 23.71 -6.25 18.74
C THR A 168 24.12 -4.99 19.46
N ILE A 169 23.29 -3.94 19.32
CA ILE A 169 23.34 -2.81 20.24
C ILE A 169 22.80 -3.33 21.58
N THR A 170 23.65 -3.49 22.56
CA THR A 170 23.28 -3.93 23.92
C THR A 170 23.20 -2.73 24.85
N PRO A 171 22.48 -2.81 25.99
CA PRO A 171 22.53 -1.77 27.01
C PRO A 171 23.97 -1.48 27.47
N LYS A 172 24.79 -2.50 27.59
CA LYS A 172 26.20 -2.36 27.93
C LYS A 172 26.97 -1.53 26.89
N LEU A 173 26.77 -1.80 25.59
CA LEU A 173 27.37 -1.02 24.51
C LEU A 173 26.93 0.45 24.56
N LEU A 174 25.66 0.71 24.88
CA LEU A 174 25.15 2.07 25.00
C LEU A 174 25.74 2.84 26.18
N MET A 175 26.09 2.15 27.26
CA MET A 175 26.65 2.78 28.49
C MET A 175 28.17 2.91 28.46
N GLU A 176 28.87 1.97 27.82
CA GLU A 176 30.33 1.85 27.90
C GLU A 176 31.02 1.89 26.53
N GLY A 177 30.22 1.94 25.42
CA GLY A 177 30.80 1.90 24.09
C GLY A 177 31.38 3.22 23.62
N GLU A 178 32.41 3.17 22.80
CA GLU A 178 33.06 4.33 22.21
C GLU A 178 32.37 4.73 20.91
N LEU A 179 32.29 6.03 20.62
CA LEU A 179 31.66 6.59 19.40
C LEU A 179 32.31 6.13 18.10
N GLU A 180 33.52 5.62 18.17
CA GLU A 180 34.24 5.09 17.02
C GLU A 180 33.70 3.75 16.54
N GLN A 181 32.98 3.03 17.40
CA GLN A 181 32.32 1.77 17.02
C GLN A 181 31.11 2.04 16.14
N GLU A 182 30.99 1.33 15.02
CA GLU A 182 29.91 1.50 14.06
C GLU A 182 28.50 1.36 14.70
N LEU A 183 28.34 0.39 15.59
CA LEU A 183 27.09 0.16 16.32
C LEU A 183 26.73 1.33 17.24
N MET A 184 27.71 1.97 17.86
CA MET A 184 27.51 3.16 18.68
C MET A 184 27.10 4.37 17.83
N ARG A 185 27.69 4.55 16.65
CA ARG A 185 27.28 5.61 15.71
C ARG A 185 25.85 5.39 15.24
N LEU A 186 25.45 4.15 14.96
CA LEU A 186 24.08 3.81 14.60
C LEU A 186 23.09 4.12 15.75
N ALA A 187 23.45 3.70 16.96
CA ALA A 187 22.65 4.01 18.15
C ALA A 187 22.52 5.52 18.35
N TYR A 188 23.61 6.27 18.26
CA TYR A 188 23.63 7.73 18.35
C TYR A 188 22.74 8.38 17.30
N VAL A 189 22.80 7.94 16.04
CA VAL A 189 21.92 8.43 14.98
C VAL A 189 20.45 8.22 15.34
N ALA A 190 20.06 7.05 15.85
CA ALA A 190 18.69 6.78 16.25
C ALA A 190 18.24 7.66 17.43
N MET A 191 19.11 7.82 18.44
CA MET A 191 18.82 8.57 19.67
C MET A 191 18.75 10.09 19.44
N THR A 192 19.42 10.61 18.42
CA THR A 192 19.41 12.05 18.09
C THR A 192 18.30 12.45 17.11
N ARG A 193 17.42 11.53 16.69
CA ARG A 193 16.30 11.82 15.79
C ARG A 193 15.06 12.41 16.45
N PRO A 194 14.72 12.13 17.73
CA PRO A 194 13.57 12.77 18.35
C PRO A 194 13.82 14.26 18.53
N ARG A 195 12.79 15.07 18.23
CA ARG A 195 12.79 16.51 18.51
C ARG A 195 12.58 16.82 19.99
N ARG A 196 11.96 15.88 20.70
CA ARG A 196 11.72 15.96 22.14
C ARG A 196 12.30 14.73 22.81
N LEU A 197 13.15 14.94 23.80
CA LEU A 197 13.54 13.88 24.72
C LEU A 197 12.37 13.69 25.69
N LEU A 198 11.91 12.45 25.77
CA LEU A 198 10.90 12.04 26.77
C LEU A 198 11.58 11.69 28.08
#